data_340521ce95df59f497ff222b221fcb62
#
_entry.id   340521ce95df59f497ff222b221fcb62
#
_cell.length_a   1.000
_cell.length_b   1.000
_cell.length_c   1.000
_cell.angle_alpha   90.00
_cell.angle_beta   90.00
_cell.angle_gamma   90.00
#
_symmetry.space_group_name_H-M   'P 1'
#
loop_
_entity.id
_entity.type
_entity.pdbx_description
1 polymer ?
#
loop_
_entity_poly.entity_id
_entity_poly.type
_entity_poly.pdbx_seq_one_letter_code
_entity_poly.pdbx_strand_id
1 'polypeptide(L)'
;MSRRTSSRGSSRREAMVGNVPIRSLPKVSLHDHLDGGLRASTVFELAQELDVPLPADNPRALGEWFAESASKGTLEEYLDTFHLTLAVMQTADNLTRIAREFVEDLANDGVIYGEVRWAPELHTDGGLTMAEAVQAVQDGIEEGEDAADEAGHAIRVSQILTAMRQANRSLEVAKLAVDFREDGVVGFDLAGPEQGFPVSRHAEALSYLAGEFFPVSLHAGEAEGPESIRDALITGRALRIGHGVRIAEDLETIETEDDEVRVRFGDLARWVRDREIPLELSPSSNLQTGATAAWGASLEDHPFDLLYQLGFCVTVNTDNRLMSRTTLTRELSQLVETFEYDLDDLEQFQLNAAAATFLPVELREELIDLITEGFNR
;
A
#
# COMPACT_ATOMS: atom_id res chain seq x y z
N MET A 1 -18.60 11.09 51.07
CA MET A 1 -18.11 9.84 50.44
C MET A 1 -17.98 10.09 48.95
N SER A 2 -16.79 10.43 48.52
CA SER A 2 -16.48 10.74 47.12
C SER A 2 -16.01 9.46 46.43
N ARG A 3 -16.75 8.98 45.42
CA ARG A 3 -16.34 7.84 44.58
C ARG A 3 -15.36 8.37 43.53
N ARG A 4 -14.08 8.02 43.67
CA ARG A 4 -13.09 8.15 42.62
C ARG A 4 -13.40 7.09 41.52
N THR A 5 -13.84 7.55 40.36
CA THR A 5 -13.86 6.74 39.16
C THR A 5 -12.43 6.68 38.59
N SER A 6 -11.76 5.56 38.77
CA SER A 6 -10.49 5.29 38.12
C SER A 6 -10.77 5.02 36.63
N SER A 7 -10.38 5.93 35.79
CA SER A 7 -10.24 5.67 34.34
C SER A 7 -9.09 4.68 34.17
N ARG A 8 -9.40 3.41 33.97
CA ARG A 8 -8.45 2.43 33.46
C ARG A 8 -8.22 2.79 32.00
N GLY A 9 -7.08 3.42 31.70
CA GLY A 9 -6.54 3.44 30.35
C GLY A 9 -6.37 1.98 29.90
N SER A 10 -7.06 1.58 28.84
CA SER A 10 -6.79 0.32 28.19
C SER A 10 -5.40 0.45 27.55
N SER A 11 -4.38 -0.12 28.18
CA SER A 11 -3.13 -0.41 27.47
C SER A 11 -3.53 -1.33 26.31
N ARG A 12 -3.46 -0.85 25.07
CA ARG A 12 -3.54 -1.75 23.91
C ARG A 12 -2.48 -2.82 24.14
N ARG A 13 -2.89 -4.08 24.19
CA ARG A 13 -1.94 -5.19 24.22
C ARG A 13 -1.09 -5.09 22.95
N GLU A 14 0.22 -5.27 23.10
CA GLU A 14 1.15 -5.36 22.01
C GLU A 14 0.77 -6.55 21.10
N ALA A 15 0.78 -6.34 19.78
CA ALA A 15 0.50 -7.39 18.81
C ALA A 15 1.66 -8.39 18.79
N MET A 16 1.35 -9.67 18.96
CA MET A 16 2.36 -10.73 19.11
C MET A 16 2.13 -11.84 18.10
N VAL A 17 3.22 -12.46 17.62
CA VAL A 17 3.20 -13.78 16.99
C VAL A 17 4.04 -14.70 17.87
N GLY A 18 3.39 -15.74 18.43
CA GLY A 18 4.02 -16.52 19.50
C GLY A 18 4.43 -15.63 20.69
N ASN A 19 5.74 -15.52 20.94
CA ASN A 19 6.30 -14.68 21.99
C ASN A 19 7.04 -13.44 21.45
N VAL A 20 6.94 -13.14 20.16
CA VAL A 20 7.66 -12.04 19.49
C VAL A 20 6.70 -10.90 19.21
N PRO A 21 7.03 -9.65 19.59
CA PRO A 21 6.26 -8.48 19.17
C PRO A 21 6.35 -8.29 17.66
N ILE A 22 5.22 -8.31 16.97
CA ILE A 22 5.19 -8.13 15.49
C ILE A 22 5.85 -6.80 15.08
N ARG A 23 5.71 -5.76 15.92
CA ARG A 23 6.32 -4.46 15.68
C ARG A 23 7.85 -4.50 15.62
N SER A 24 8.49 -5.42 16.34
CA SER A 24 9.95 -5.55 16.39
C SER A 24 10.53 -6.34 15.21
N LEU A 25 9.70 -6.99 14.42
CA LEU A 25 10.12 -7.73 13.23
C LEU A 25 10.44 -6.74 12.09
N PRO A 26 11.51 -6.98 11.32
CA PRO A 26 11.79 -6.17 10.14
C PRO A 26 10.70 -6.39 9.09
N LYS A 27 10.24 -5.30 8.47
CA LYS A 27 9.15 -5.30 7.51
C LYS A 27 9.49 -4.55 6.23
N VAL A 28 8.88 -4.97 5.12
CA VAL A 28 8.93 -4.31 3.82
C VAL A 28 7.52 -3.89 3.43
N SER A 29 7.33 -2.62 3.06
CA SER A 29 6.07 -2.04 2.61
C SER A 29 6.15 -1.68 1.13
N LEU A 30 5.35 -2.31 0.28
CA LEU A 30 5.38 -2.09 -1.18
C LEU A 30 4.19 -1.29 -1.70
N HIS A 31 3.09 -1.24 -0.94
CA HIS A 31 1.85 -0.58 -1.37
C HIS A 31 1.29 0.28 -0.23
N ASP A 32 1.76 1.52 -0.17
CA ASP A 32 1.33 2.53 0.79
C ASP A 32 1.31 3.90 0.09
N HIS A 33 0.16 4.56 0.10
CA HIS A 33 -0.04 5.84 -0.58
C HIS A 33 0.34 7.01 0.31
N LEU A 34 1.11 7.95 -0.23
CA LEU A 34 1.50 9.16 0.51
C LEU A 34 0.27 9.99 0.91
N ASP A 35 -0.64 10.20 -0.04
CA ASP A 35 -1.87 10.99 0.11
C ASP A 35 -2.97 10.28 0.90
N GLY A 36 -2.81 8.98 1.16
CA GLY A 36 -3.63 8.16 2.05
C GLY A 36 -2.97 7.82 3.39
N GLY A 37 -1.70 8.17 3.58
CA GLY A 37 -0.88 7.82 4.73
C GLY A 37 -0.66 8.91 5.77
N LEU A 38 -1.26 10.12 5.61
CA LEU A 38 -1.05 11.26 6.50
C LEU A 38 -1.52 10.98 7.93
N ARG A 39 -0.85 11.62 8.88
CA ARG A 39 -1.37 11.70 10.25
C ARG A 39 -2.63 12.57 10.28
N ALA A 40 -3.69 12.14 10.94
CA ALA A 40 -4.90 12.95 11.11
C ALA A 40 -4.63 14.29 11.82
N SER A 41 -3.62 14.36 12.69
CA SER A 41 -3.15 15.60 13.32
C SER A 41 -2.59 16.59 12.29
N THR A 42 -1.79 16.10 11.36
CA THR A 42 -1.16 16.93 10.31
C THR A 42 -2.19 17.45 9.34
N VAL A 43 -3.16 16.61 8.91
CA VAL A 43 -4.29 17.06 8.09
C VAL A 43 -5.07 18.17 8.83
N PHE A 44 -5.33 17.98 10.13
CA PHE A 44 -6.08 18.93 10.95
C PHE A 44 -5.35 20.27 11.08
N GLU A 45 -4.05 20.25 11.40
CA GLU A 45 -3.21 21.44 11.55
C GLU A 45 -3.11 22.22 10.23
N LEU A 46 -2.72 21.55 9.14
CA LEU A 46 -2.57 22.20 7.83
C LEU A 46 -3.88 22.72 7.28
N ALA A 47 -4.99 22.02 7.50
CA ALA A 47 -6.30 22.49 7.07
C ALA A 47 -6.72 23.77 7.82
N GLN A 48 -6.37 23.91 9.11
CA GLN A 48 -6.58 25.14 9.85
C GLN A 48 -5.72 26.31 9.33
N GLU A 49 -4.46 26.03 9.01
CA GLU A 49 -3.55 27.06 8.45
C GLU A 49 -3.99 27.54 7.05
N LEU A 50 -4.62 26.66 6.28
CA LEU A 50 -5.08 26.94 4.91
C LEU A 50 -6.56 27.32 4.82
N ASP A 51 -7.26 27.49 5.95
CA ASP A 51 -8.71 27.75 6.01
C ASP A 51 -9.55 26.69 5.24
N VAL A 52 -9.10 25.43 5.19
CA VAL A 52 -9.84 24.31 4.59
C VAL A 52 -10.90 23.82 5.58
N PRO A 53 -12.20 23.76 5.21
CA PRO A 53 -13.24 23.25 6.08
C PRO A 53 -13.03 21.79 6.44
N LEU A 54 -13.13 21.44 7.73
CA LEU A 54 -13.02 20.08 8.21
C LEU A 54 -14.37 19.55 8.71
N PRO A 55 -14.62 18.24 8.56
CA PRO A 55 -15.82 17.58 9.08
C PRO A 55 -15.77 17.27 10.57
N ALA A 56 -14.70 17.64 11.27
CA ALA A 56 -14.46 17.32 12.66
C ALA A 56 -13.72 18.43 13.40
N ASP A 57 -13.91 18.53 14.72
CA ASP A 57 -13.40 19.61 15.57
C ASP A 57 -12.03 19.29 16.23
N ASN A 58 -11.48 18.10 15.98
CA ASN A 58 -10.19 17.68 16.53
C ASN A 58 -9.59 16.52 15.71
N PRO A 59 -8.26 16.29 15.81
CA PRO A 59 -7.57 15.26 15.02
C PRO A 59 -8.12 13.84 15.21
N ARG A 60 -8.51 13.48 16.43
CA ARG A 60 -9.06 12.14 16.69
C ARG A 60 -10.38 11.92 15.96
N ALA A 61 -11.30 12.86 16.08
CA ALA A 61 -12.59 12.78 15.42
C ALA A 61 -12.43 12.83 13.89
N LEU A 62 -11.42 13.57 13.39
CA LEU A 62 -11.08 13.59 11.96
C LEU A 62 -10.62 12.21 11.49
N GLY A 63 -9.73 11.54 12.22
CA GLY A 63 -9.31 10.16 11.90
C GLY A 63 -10.45 9.14 11.98
N GLU A 64 -11.41 9.32 12.89
CA GLU A 64 -12.62 8.50 12.95
C GLU A 64 -13.51 8.75 11.71
N TRP A 65 -13.68 10.00 11.30
CA TRP A 65 -14.44 10.37 10.11
C TRP A 65 -13.84 9.78 8.82
N PHE A 66 -12.52 9.83 8.64
CA PHE A 66 -11.84 9.21 7.48
C PHE A 66 -12.17 7.72 7.40
N ALA A 67 -12.00 6.98 8.50
CA ALA A 67 -12.25 5.55 8.53
C ALA A 67 -13.72 5.18 8.27
N GLU A 68 -14.66 5.94 8.85
CA GLU A 68 -16.10 5.72 8.63
C GLU A 68 -16.49 6.05 7.17
N SER A 69 -15.92 7.12 6.60
CA SER A 69 -16.20 7.55 5.23
C SER A 69 -15.60 6.60 4.20
N ALA A 70 -14.44 6.01 4.48
CA ALA A 70 -13.79 5.03 3.63
C ALA A 70 -14.46 3.65 3.68
N SER A 71 -15.26 3.34 4.71
CA SER A 71 -15.86 2.01 4.93
C SER A 71 -17.27 1.88 4.38
N LYS A 72 -17.51 2.40 3.17
CA LYS A 72 -18.84 2.38 2.53
C LYS A 72 -19.06 1.22 1.56
N GLY A 73 -18.00 0.52 1.19
CA GLY A 73 -18.05 -0.72 0.42
C GLY A 73 -17.93 -0.57 -1.10
N THR A 74 -17.51 0.60 -1.59
CA THR A 74 -17.17 0.82 -3.00
C THR A 74 -15.87 1.62 -3.12
N LEU A 75 -15.11 1.36 -4.18
CA LEU A 75 -13.87 2.09 -4.46
C LEU A 75 -14.14 3.58 -4.70
N GLU A 76 -15.23 3.94 -5.39
CA GLU A 76 -15.56 5.33 -5.68
C GLU A 76 -15.83 6.14 -4.41
N GLU A 77 -16.60 5.60 -3.46
CA GLU A 77 -16.87 6.26 -2.18
C GLU A 77 -15.61 6.34 -1.31
N TYR A 78 -14.73 5.36 -1.41
CA TYR A 78 -13.41 5.38 -0.77
C TYR A 78 -12.55 6.51 -1.31
N LEU A 79 -12.46 6.67 -2.63
CA LEU A 79 -11.68 7.71 -3.31
C LEU A 79 -12.18 9.12 -3.00
N ASP A 80 -13.48 9.30 -2.71
CA ASP A 80 -14.06 10.61 -2.32
C ASP A 80 -13.43 11.17 -1.04
N THR A 81 -12.81 10.35 -0.19
CA THR A 81 -12.18 10.81 1.06
C THR A 81 -10.90 11.60 0.83
N PHE A 82 -10.24 11.42 -0.31
CA PHE A 82 -8.93 12.04 -0.61
C PHE A 82 -8.99 13.56 -0.84
N HIS A 83 -10.16 14.14 -1.10
CA HIS A 83 -10.24 15.57 -1.34
C HIS A 83 -9.67 16.45 -0.20
N LEU A 84 -9.76 15.99 1.07
CA LEU A 84 -9.23 16.71 2.22
C LEU A 84 -7.71 16.58 2.33
N THR A 85 -7.15 15.39 2.08
CA THR A 85 -5.70 15.17 2.12
C THR A 85 -5.02 15.92 0.97
N LEU A 86 -5.59 15.85 -0.24
CA LEU A 86 -5.07 16.57 -1.39
C LEU A 86 -5.12 18.09 -1.20
N ALA A 87 -6.15 18.63 -0.54
CA ALA A 87 -6.27 20.07 -0.29
C ALA A 87 -5.11 20.65 0.55
N VAL A 88 -4.50 19.84 1.41
CA VAL A 88 -3.38 20.27 2.27
C VAL A 88 -2.00 19.91 1.68
N MET A 89 -1.95 19.25 0.53
CA MET A 89 -0.73 18.77 -0.13
C MET A 89 -0.36 19.57 -1.39
N GLN A 90 -0.56 20.90 -1.39
CA GLN A 90 -0.40 21.73 -2.59
C GLN A 90 0.83 22.66 -2.56
N THR A 91 1.70 22.50 -1.56
CA THR A 91 2.96 23.29 -1.44
C THR A 91 4.14 22.38 -1.19
N ALA A 92 5.34 22.81 -1.58
CA ALA A 92 6.58 22.05 -1.35
C ALA A 92 6.78 21.77 0.15
N ASP A 93 6.64 22.76 1.01
CA ASP A 93 6.82 22.62 2.47
C ASP A 93 5.88 21.57 3.07
N ASN A 94 4.61 21.54 2.63
CA ASN A 94 3.66 20.55 3.12
C ASN A 94 3.99 19.14 2.62
N LEU A 95 4.37 19.00 1.34
CA LEU A 95 4.81 17.72 0.77
C LEU A 95 6.04 17.18 1.48
N THR A 96 7.05 18.02 1.70
CA THR A 96 8.28 17.65 2.46
C THR A 96 7.93 17.21 3.88
N ARG A 97 7.10 17.98 4.60
CA ARG A 97 6.66 17.60 5.95
C ARG A 97 5.93 16.26 5.96
N ILE A 98 4.98 16.06 5.05
CA ILE A 98 4.15 14.85 5.00
C ILE A 98 5.00 13.63 4.63
N ALA A 99 5.93 13.77 3.69
CA ALA A 99 6.84 12.71 3.30
C ALA A 99 7.78 12.32 4.45
N ARG A 100 8.33 13.29 5.17
CA ARG A 100 9.13 13.04 6.38
C ARG A 100 8.32 12.28 7.44
N GLU A 101 7.12 12.76 7.78
CA GLU A 101 6.25 12.11 8.75
C GLU A 101 5.85 10.68 8.32
N PHE A 102 5.69 10.46 7.01
CA PHE A 102 5.43 9.15 6.44
C PHE A 102 6.56 8.16 6.72
N VAL A 103 7.81 8.56 6.47
CA VAL A 103 9.01 7.75 6.75
C VAL A 103 9.16 7.47 8.24
N GLU A 104 9.01 8.50 9.09
CA GLU A 104 9.04 8.36 10.56
C GLU A 104 8.02 7.33 11.06
N ASP A 105 6.80 7.34 10.52
CA ASP A 105 5.73 6.42 10.91
C ASP A 105 6.03 4.99 10.48
N LEU A 106 6.58 4.77 9.28
CA LEU A 106 7.03 3.47 8.82
C LEU A 106 8.18 2.92 9.69
N ALA A 107 9.21 3.74 9.95
CA ALA A 107 10.34 3.37 10.81
C ALA A 107 9.87 2.99 12.21
N ASN A 108 8.97 3.78 12.79
CA ASN A 108 8.35 3.49 14.08
C ASN A 108 7.52 2.21 14.09
N ASP A 109 7.02 1.75 12.95
CA ASP A 109 6.31 0.47 12.82
C ASP A 109 7.24 -0.72 12.52
N GLY A 110 8.56 -0.49 12.45
CA GLY A 110 9.58 -1.51 12.20
C GLY A 110 9.76 -1.85 10.71
N VAL A 111 9.33 -0.97 9.81
CA VAL A 111 9.62 -1.08 8.37
C VAL A 111 11.07 -0.68 8.15
N ILE A 112 11.82 -1.50 7.40
CA ILE A 112 13.22 -1.26 7.05
C ILE A 112 13.39 -0.83 5.59
N TYR A 113 12.40 -1.14 4.74
CA TYR A 113 12.32 -0.64 3.37
C TYR A 113 10.86 -0.40 2.97
N GLY A 114 10.59 0.75 2.33
CA GLY A 114 9.27 1.12 1.83
C GLY A 114 9.29 1.65 0.40
N GLU A 115 8.22 1.40 -0.36
CA GLU A 115 7.94 2.04 -1.64
C GLU A 115 6.65 2.85 -1.49
N VAL A 116 6.80 4.19 -1.39
CA VAL A 116 5.66 5.11 -1.29
C VAL A 116 5.14 5.43 -2.69
N ARG A 117 3.83 5.29 -2.91
CA ARG A 117 3.20 5.64 -4.18
C ARG A 117 2.30 6.86 -4.05
N TRP A 118 2.26 7.70 -5.09
CA TRP A 118 1.46 8.91 -5.10
C TRP A 118 1.42 9.53 -6.50
N ALA A 119 0.40 10.35 -6.78
CA ALA A 119 0.17 10.95 -8.10
C ALA A 119 0.60 12.42 -8.14
N PRO A 120 1.79 12.76 -8.67
CA PRO A 120 2.30 14.14 -8.68
C PRO A 120 1.38 15.12 -9.42
N GLU A 121 0.58 14.64 -10.37
CA GLU A 121 -0.38 15.45 -11.10
C GLU A 121 -1.53 16.03 -10.22
N LEU A 122 -1.76 15.47 -9.04
CA LEU A 122 -2.78 15.94 -8.08
C LEU A 122 -2.27 17.03 -7.12
N HIS A 123 -1.01 17.40 -7.20
CA HIS A 123 -0.35 18.34 -6.28
C HIS A 123 0.14 19.63 -6.97
N THR A 124 -0.49 19.99 -8.09
CA THR A 124 -0.09 21.14 -8.92
C THR A 124 -1.03 22.34 -8.82
N ASP A 125 -2.14 22.22 -8.10
CA ASP A 125 -3.14 23.29 -7.99
C ASP A 125 -2.60 24.53 -7.24
N GLY A 126 -1.65 24.35 -6.34
CA GLY A 126 -0.93 25.41 -5.64
C GLY A 126 0.16 26.12 -6.47
N GLY A 127 0.35 25.68 -7.73
CA GLY A 127 1.31 26.26 -8.67
C GLY A 127 2.65 25.53 -8.79
N LEU A 128 2.84 24.42 -8.07
CA LEU A 128 3.99 23.54 -8.27
C LEU A 128 3.91 22.87 -9.65
N THR A 129 5.07 22.67 -10.26
CA THR A 129 5.21 21.66 -11.32
C THR A 129 5.23 20.27 -10.69
N MET A 130 4.94 19.21 -11.47
CA MET A 130 5.07 17.84 -10.98
C MET A 130 6.51 17.52 -10.55
N ALA A 131 7.52 18.04 -11.24
CA ALA A 131 8.92 17.83 -10.89
C ALA A 131 9.28 18.47 -9.55
N GLU A 132 8.82 19.70 -9.27
CA GLU A 132 8.99 20.35 -7.96
C GLU A 132 8.28 19.56 -6.85
N ALA A 133 7.10 18.99 -7.12
CA ALA A 133 6.41 18.15 -6.17
C ALA A 133 7.19 16.85 -5.87
N VAL A 134 7.75 16.18 -6.91
CA VAL A 134 8.57 14.97 -6.73
C VAL A 134 9.84 15.27 -5.92
N GLN A 135 10.49 16.40 -6.20
CA GLN A 135 11.68 16.82 -5.43
C GLN A 135 11.31 17.10 -3.96
N ALA A 136 10.22 17.80 -3.69
CA ALA A 136 9.78 18.09 -2.31
C ALA A 136 9.47 16.81 -1.51
N VAL A 137 8.89 15.80 -2.16
CA VAL A 137 8.67 14.49 -1.53
C VAL A 137 10.00 13.78 -1.29
N GLN A 138 10.96 13.85 -2.24
CA GLN A 138 12.28 13.27 -2.06
C GLN A 138 13.03 13.92 -0.88
N ASP A 139 13.01 15.26 -0.81
CA ASP A 139 13.63 16.01 0.29
C ASP A 139 13.04 15.56 1.66
N GLY A 140 11.71 15.37 1.72
CA GLY A 140 11.04 14.89 2.92
C GLY A 140 11.36 13.43 3.27
N ILE A 141 11.53 12.57 2.28
CA ILE A 141 11.99 11.18 2.50
C ILE A 141 13.38 11.19 3.12
N GLU A 142 14.33 11.95 2.57
CA GLU A 142 15.70 12.05 3.07
C GLU A 142 15.74 12.60 4.50
N GLU A 143 14.97 13.65 4.80
CA GLU A 143 14.82 14.18 6.18
C GLU A 143 14.24 13.12 7.14
N GLY A 144 13.30 12.32 6.68
CA GLY A 144 12.69 11.25 7.47
C GLY A 144 13.61 10.07 7.72
N GLU A 145 14.42 9.69 6.73
CA GLU A 145 15.44 8.65 6.85
C GLU A 145 16.54 9.08 7.85
N ASP A 146 17.02 10.31 7.75
CA ASP A 146 18.00 10.87 8.67
C ASP A 146 17.47 10.90 10.13
N ALA A 147 16.22 11.34 10.32
CA ALA A 147 15.58 11.37 11.63
C ALA A 147 15.37 9.96 12.21
N ALA A 148 15.03 8.98 11.36
CA ALA A 148 14.88 7.59 11.76
C ALA A 148 16.25 6.97 12.13
N ASP A 149 17.29 7.21 11.36
CA ASP A 149 18.66 6.75 11.64
C ASP A 149 19.17 7.34 12.96
N GLU A 150 18.93 8.64 13.25
CA GLU A 150 19.24 9.26 14.52
C GLU A 150 18.49 8.63 15.71
N ALA A 151 17.27 8.16 15.49
CA ALA A 151 16.46 7.44 16.47
C ALA A 151 16.84 5.96 16.62
N GLY A 152 17.74 5.43 15.78
CA GLY A 152 18.19 4.04 15.79
C GLY A 152 17.29 3.08 15.01
N HIS A 153 16.48 3.60 14.07
CA HIS A 153 15.57 2.85 13.22
C HIS A 153 15.94 3.03 11.75
N ALA A 154 16.99 2.35 11.28
CA ALA A 154 17.40 2.45 9.89
C ALA A 154 16.29 2.02 8.93
N ILE A 155 15.93 2.90 8.01
CA ILE A 155 14.92 2.68 6.96
C ILE A 155 15.43 3.28 5.65
N ARG A 156 14.98 2.74 4.52
CA ARG A 156 15.08 3.37 3.21
C ARG A 156 13.71 3.37 2.55
N VAL A 157 13.38 4.49 1.88
CA VAL A 157 12.10 4.65 1.19
C VAL A 157 12.33 5.16 -0.22
N SER A 158 11.71 4.50 -1.19
CA SER A 158 11.74 4.91 -2.60
C SER A 158 10.36 5.32 -3.07
N GLN A 159 10.29 6.12 -4.14
CA GLN A 159 9.04 6.61 -4.70
C GLN A 159 8.57 5.74 -5.88
N ILE A 160 7.26 5.53 -5.98
CA ILE A 160 6.57 5.06 -7.18
C ILE A 160 5.65 6.19 -7.65
N LEU A 161 5.87 6.70 -8.86
CA LEU A 161 5.01 7.75 -9.40
C LEU A 161 3.76 7.14 -10.03
N THR A 162 2.62 7.56 -9.56
CA THR A 162 1.32 7.09 -10.00
C THR A 162 0.69 8.09 -10.99
N ALA A 163 0.13 7.60 -12.08
CA ALA A 163 -0.75 8.39 -12.94
C ALA A 163 -2.21 8.00 -12.69
N MET A 164 -3.10 9.00 -12.79
CA MET A 164 -4.53 8.76 -12.57
C MET A 164 -5.17 8.17 -13.83
N ARG A 165 -5.86 7.01 -13.68
CA ARG A 165 -6.49 6.26 -14.79
C ARG A 165 -7.50 7.05 -15.58
N GLN A 166 -8.26 7.93 -14.90
CA GLN A 166 -9.27 8.78 -15.51
C GLN A 166 -8.68 10.01 -16.21
N ALA A 167 -7.41 10.36 -15.94
CA ALA A 167 -6.72 11.48 -16.55
C ALA A 167 -5.99 11.10 -17.85
N ASN A 168 -5.36 12.09 -18.49
CA ASN A 168 -4.67 11.93 -19.77
C ASN A 168 -3.18 12.31 -19.68
N ARG A 169 -2.61 12.30 -18.46
CA ARG A 169 -1.23 12.74 -18.20
C ARG A 169 -0.25 11.58 -17.97
N SER A 170 -0.68 10.33 -18.15
CA SER A 170 0.15 9.17 -17.84
C SER A 170 1.50 9.15 -18.56
N LEU A 171 1.59 9.60 -19.82
CA LEU A 171 2.86 9.70 -20.53
C LEU A 171 3.78 10.78 -19.94
N GLU A 172 3.22 11.88 -19.44
CA GLU A 172 3.96 12.95 -18.78
C GLU A 172 4.54 12.43 -17.45
N VAL A 173 3.70 11.75 -16.63
CA VAL A 173 4.13 11.13 -15.38
C VAL A 173 5.15 10.02 -15.63
N ALA A 174 4.97 9.20 -16.67
CA ALA A 174 5.92 8.15 -17.03
C ALA A 174 7.31 8.71 -17.38
N LYS A 175 7.38 9.80 -18.14
CA LYS A 175 8.64 10.48 -18.44
C LYS A 175 9.29 11.05 -17.19
N LEU A 176 8.49 11.69 -16.34
CA LEU A 176 8.96 12.22 -15.06
C LEU A 176 9.54 11.11 -14.18
N ALA A 177 8.89 9.94 -14.10
CA ALA A 177 9.38 8.80 -13.34
C ALA A 177 10.77 8.34 -13.84
N VAL A 178 10.95 8.29 -15.15
CA VAL A 178 12.25 7.93 -15.76
C VAL A 178 13.31 9.02 -15.52
N ASP A 179 12.92 10.30 -15.57
CA ASP A 179 13.85 11.42 -15.33
C ASP A 179 14.38 11.41 -13.89
N PHE A 180 13.60 10.93 -12.92
CA PHE A 180 13.97 10.85 -11.49
C PHE A 180 14.47 9.46 -11.06
N ARG A 181 14.81 8.55 -12.00
CA ARG A 181 15.22 7.17 -11.65
C ARG A 181 16.50 7.10 -10.77
N GLU A 182 17.38 8.07 -10.88
CA GLU A 182 18.59 8.17 -10.06
C GLU A 182 18.35 9.02 -8.79
N ASP A 183 17.18 9.64 -8.67
CA ASP A 183 16.79 10.56 -7.61
C ASP A 183 15.59 10.01 -6.81
N GLY A 184 15.61 8.71 -6.49
CA GLY A 184 14.69 8.06 -5.55
C GLY A 184 13.41 7.48 -6.16
N VAL A 185 13.13 7.62 -7.47
CA VAL A 185 11.96 7.05 -8.12
C VAL A 185 12.31 5.70 -8.75
N VAL A 186 11.72 4.62 -8.24
CA VAL A 186 12.03 3.24 -8.63
C VAL A 186 10.96 2.58 -9.49
N GLY A 187 9.77 3.17 -9.61
CA GLY A 187 8.67 2.55 -10.32
C GLY A 187 7.57 3.49 -10.75
N PHE A 188 6.65 2.95 -11.54
CA PHE A 188 5.45 3.63 -12.04
C PHE A 188 4.21 2.81 -11.73
N ASP A 189 3.08 3.50 -11.51
CA ASP A 189 1.78 2.90 -11.23
C ASP A 189 0.63 3.63 -11.95
N LEU A 190 -0.52 2.98 -12.03
CA LEU A 190 -1.81 3.56 -12.42
C LEU A 190 -2.82 3.31 -11.30
N ALA A 191 -3.39 4.37 -10.74
CA ALA A 191 -4.40 4.30 -9.68
C ALA A 191 -5.66 5.14 -10.02
N GLY A 192 -6.63 5.15 -9.11
CA GLY A 192 -7.92 5.78 -9.27
C GLY A 192 -9.00 4.78 -9.68
N PRO A 193 -10.18 5.23 -10.16
CA PRO A 193 -11.30 4.35 -10.46
C PRO A 193 -10.93 3.29 -11.50
N GLU A 194 -11.01 2.02 -11.12
CA GLU A 194 -10.67 0.90 -12.01
C GLU A 194 -11.76 0.69 -13.06
N GLN A 195 -13.02 0.78 -12.64
CA GLN A 195 -14.17 0.54 -13.50
C GLN A 195 -14.29 1.59 -14.61
N GLY A 196 -14.32 1.13 -15.84
CA GLY A 196 -14.41 2.00 -17.03
C GLY A 196 -13.11 2.66 -17.46
N PHE A 197 -12.00 2.42 -16.75
CA PHE A 197 -10.69 2.99 -17.03
C PHE A 197 -9.60 1.89 -17.16
N PRO A 198 -9.64 1.04 -18.20
CA PRO A 198 -8.71 -0.05 -18.36
C PRO A 198 -7.28 0.45 -18.58
N VAL A 199 -6.30 -0.38 -18.21
CA VAL A 199 -4.86 -0.11 -18.34
C VAL A 199 -4.48 0.22 -19.78
N SER A 200 -5.13 -0.41 -20.75
CA SER A 200 -4.91 -0.21 -22.19
C SER A 200 -5.13 1.23 -22.69
N ARG A 201 -5.87 2.06 -21.95
CA ARG A 201 -5.96 3.52 -22.25
C ARG A 201 -4.61 4.22 -22.14
N HIS A 202 -3.68 3.70 -21.39
CA HIS A 202 -2.36 4.26 -21.10
C HIS A 202 -1.23 3.53 -21.86
N ALA A 203 -1.56 2.79 -22.93
CA ALA A 203 -0.61 1.96 -23.67
C ALA A 203 0.62 2.73 -24.18
N GLU A 204 0.49 4.02 -24.51
CA GLU A 204 1.62 4.86 -24.93
C GLU A 204 2.63 5.07 -23.80
N ALA A 205 2.17 5.43 -22.60
CA ALA A 205 3.00 5.59 -21.42
C ALA A 205 3.70 4.27 -21.04
N LEU A 206 2.94 3.18 -21.02
CA LEU A 206 3.44 1.85 -20.67
C LEU A 206 4.44 1.31 -21.72
N SER A 207 4.25 1.63 -23.00
CA SER A 207 5.22 1.31 -24.04
C SER A 207 6.50 2.13 -23.93
N TYR A 208 6.40 3.39 -23.51
CA TYR A 208 7.55 4.22 -23.22
C TYR A 208 8.36 3.63 -22.06
N LEU A 209 7.72 3.35 -20.91
CA LEU A 209 8.38 2.74 -19.75
C LEU A 209 9.06 1.41 -20.07
N ALA A 210 8.41 0.56 -20.87
CA ALA A 210 9.00 -0.68 -21.32
C ALA A 210 10.25 -0.46 -22.21
N GLY A 211 10.26 0.61 -23.03
CA GLY A 211 11.41 1.01 -23.84
C GLY A 211 12.58 1.51 -22.99
N GLU A 212 12.30 2.09 -21.82
CA GLU A 212 13.27 2.58 -20.85
C GLU A 212 13.68 1.53 -19.81
N PHE A 213 13.15 0.31 -19.90
CA PHE A 213 13.33 -0.76 -18.89
C PHE A 213 12.95 -0.30 -17.47
N PHE A 214 11.90 0.53 -17.36
CA PHE A 214 11.46 1.08 -16.11
C PHE A 214 10.36 0.20 -15.47
N PRO A 215 10.49 -0.19 -14.18
CA PRO A 215 9.57 -1.11 -13.53
C PRO A 215 8.16 -0.54 -13.36
N VAL A 216 7.17 -1.42 -13.42
CA VAL A 216 5.75 -1.05 -13.32
C VAL A 216 5.04 -1.98 -12.34
N SER A 217 4.38 -1.42 -11.33
CA SER A 217 3.32 -2.04 -10.54
C SER A 217 2.00 -1.38 -10.92
N LEU A 218 0.93 -2.13 -11.09
CA LEU A 218 -0.36 -1.57 -11.51
C LEU A 218 -1.48 -2.04 -10.59
N HIS A 219 -2.32 -1.11 -10.12
CA HIS A 219 -3.58 -1.47 -9.49
C HIS A 219 -4.44 -2.23 -10.49
N ALA A 220 -4.84 -3.45 -10.16
CA ALA A 220 -5.72 -4.27 -10.97
C ALA A 220 -6.34 -5.38 -10.13
N GLY A 221 -7.58 -5.74 -10.43
CA GLY A 221 -8.27 -6.81 -9.70
C GLY A 221 -8.68 -6.42 -8.28
N GLU A 222 -9.07 -5.17 -8.09
CA GLU A 222 -9.70 -4.63 -6.90
C GLU A 222 -11.20 -4.41 -7.14
N ALA A 223 -11.58 -3.43 -7.95
CA ALA A 223 -12.97 -3.17 -8.32
C ALA A 223 -13.40 -3.97 -9.56
N GLU A 224 -12.48 -4.28 -10.45
CA GLU A 224 -12.68 -5.13 -11.63
C GLU A 224 -12.07 -6.52 -11.41
N GLY A 225 -12.56 -7.53 -12.17
CA GLY A 225 -12.16 -8.93 -12.03
C GLY A 225 -10.85 -9.29 -12.75
N PRO A 226 -10.66 -10.59 -13.06
CA PRO A 226 -9.43 -11.11 -13.67
C PRO A 226 -9.02 -10.45 -14.99
N GLU A 227 -9.95 -9.90 -15.75
CA GLU A 227 -9.64 -9.24 -17.03
C GLU A 227 -8.83 -7.95 -16.84
N SER A 228 -9.02 -7.23 -15.70
CA SER A 228 -8.18 -6.08 -15.35
C SER A 228 -6.73 -6.51 -15.05
N ILE A 229 -6.57 -7.62 -14.31
CA ILE A 229 -5.25 -8.22 -14.04
C ILE A 229 -4.59 -8.65 -15.35
N ARG A 230 -5.35 -9.26 -16.26
CA ARG A 230 -4.87 -9.65 -17.59
C ARG A 230 -4.35 -8.44 -18.38
N ASP A 231 -5.11 -7.33 -18.39
CA ASP A 231 -4.71 -6.10 -19.09
C ASP A 231 -3.45 -5.48 -18.45
N ALA A 232 -3.34 -5.50 -17.12
CA ALA A 232 -2.13 -5.06 -16.41
C ALA A 232 -0.88 -5.88 -16.78
N LEU A 233 -1.02 -7.20 -16.97
CA LEU A 233 0.09 -8.07 -17.35
C LEU A 233 0.44 -7.98 -18.83
N ILE A 234 -0.54 -7.94 -19.73
CA ILE A 234 -0.32 -7.97 -21.18
C ILE A 234 0.04 -6.59 -21.71
N THR A 235 -0.80 -5.59 -21.45
CA THR A 235 -0.59 -4.22 -21.93
C THR A 235 0.38 -3.48 -21.02
N GLY A 236 0.18 -3.60 -19.70
CA GLY A 236 0.98 -2.93 -18.68
C GLY A 236 2.37 -3.50 -18.53
N ARG A 237 2.56 -4.79 -18.81
CA ARG A 237 3.79 -5.53 -18.53
C ARG A 237 4.18 -5.40 -17.06
N ALA A 238 3.17 -5.34 -16.19
CA ALA A 238 3.36 -5.17 -14.76
C ALA A 238 4.21 -6.30 -14.18
N LEU A 239 5.19 -5.94 -13.36
CA LEU A 239 6.03 -6.86 -12.63
C LEU A 239 5.41 -7.28 -11.30
N ARG A 240 4.49 -6.44 -10.77
CA ARG A 240 3.67 -6.67 -9.59
C ARG A 240 2.25 -6.16 -9.87
N ILE A 241 1.29 -6.71 -9.16
CA ILE A 241 -0.12 -6.30 -9.24
C ILE A 241 -0.53 -5.65 -7.91
N GLY A 242 -0.87 -4.37 -7.95
CA GLY A 242 -1.50 -3.68 -6.84
C GLY A 242 -2.86 -4.31 -6.55
N HIS A 243 -3.08 -4.76 -5.34
CA HIS A 243 -4.15 -5.65 -4.88
C HIS A 243 -4.11 -7.01 -5.57
N GLY A 244 -4.71 -7.17 -6.72
CA GLY A 244 -4.80 -8.45 -7.42
C GLY A 244 -5.68 -9.48 -6.73
N VAL A 245 -6.41 -9.12 -5.67
CA VAL A 245 -7.18 -10.03 -4.82
C VAL A 245 -8.23 -10.80 -5.61
N ARG A 246 -8.83 -10.19 -6.65
CA ARG A 246 -9.85 -10.82 -7.47
C ARG A 246 -9.31 -11.84 -8.48
N ILE A 247 -8.00 -12.12 -8.46
CA ILE A 247 -7.45 -13.30 -9.15
C ILE A 247 -8.10 -14.60 -8.64
N ALA A 248 -8.60 -14.60 -7.39
CA ALA A 248 -9.33 -15.71 -6.81
C ALA A 248 -10.63 -16.07 -7.58
N GLU A 249 -11.17 -15.17 -8.41
CA GLU A 249 -12.30 -15.47 -9.32
C GLU A 249 -11.90 -16.37 -10.48
N ASP A 250 -10.61 -16.49 -10.80
CA ASP A 250 -10.10 -17.43 -11.84
C ASP A 250 -9.73 -18.81 -11.24
N LEU A 251 -10.24 -19.09 -10.02
CA LEU A 251 -10.15 -20.37 -9.32
C LEU A 251 -11.53 -21.00 -9.23
N GLU A 252 -11.66 -22.26 -9.65
CA GLU A 252 -12.90 -23.04 -9.55
C GLU A 252 -12.74 -24.11 -8.47
N THR A 253 -13.58 -24.06 -7.43
CA THR A 253 -13.65 -25.14 -6.44
C THR A 253 -14.27 -26.37 -7.09
N ILE A 254 -13.50 -27.50 -7.13
CA ILE A 254 -13.94 -28.75 -7.73
C ILE A 254 -14.57 -29.64 -6.69
N GLU A 255 -14.01 -29.71 -5.50
CA GLU A 255 -14.35 -30.65 -4.44
C GLU A 255 -13.97 -30.09 -3.08
N THR A 256 -14.79 -30.34 -2.08
CA THR A 256 -14.48 -30.08 -0.67
C THR A 256 -14.72 -31.39 0.08
N GLU A 257 -13.66 -31.98 0.63
CA GLU A 257 -13.71 -33.24 1.39
C GLU A 257 -12.80 -33.11 2.63
N ASP A 258 -13.35 -33.39 3.82
CA ASP A 258 -12.63 -33.37 5.10
C ASP A 258 -11.75 -32.12 5.34
N ASP A 259 -12.31 -30.92 5.11
CA ASP A 259 -11.65 -29.62 5.20
C ASP A 259 -10.57 -29.33 4.13
N GLU A 260 -10.34 -30.24 3.18
CA GLU A 260 -9.51 -30.00 2.01
C GLU A 260 -10.32 -29.41 0.85
N VAL A 261 -9.86 -28.29 0.32
CA VAL A 261 -10.44 -27.63 -0.86
C VAL A 261 -9.59 -27.91 -2.09
N ARG A 262 -10.15 -28.63 -3.06
CA ARG A 262 -9.51 -28.80 -4.38
C ARG A 262 -9.96 -27.72 -5.33
N VAL A 263 -8.99 -27.04 -5.92
CA VAL A 263 -9.27 -25.97 -6.89
C VAL A 263 -8.69 -26.31 -8.26
N ARG A 264 -9.39 -25.88 -9.29
CA ARG A 264 -8.87 -25.80 -10.64
C ARG A 264 -8.46 -24.37 -10.92
N PHE A 265 -7.23 -24.18 -11.36
CA PHE A 265 -6.74 -22.88 -11.80
C PHE A 265 -7.21 -22.57 -13.21
N GLY A 266 -7.74 -21.38 -13.43
CA GLY A 266 -7.83 -20.79 -14.74
C GLY A 266 -6.42 -20.47 -15.29
N ASP A 267 -6.35 -20.09 -16.56
CA ASP A 267 -5.07 -19.85 -17.22
C ASP A 267 -4.33 -18.63 -16.67
N LEU A 268 -5.07 -17.60 -16.25
CA LEU A 268 -4.49 -16.40 -15.67
C LEU A 268 -3.95 -16.65 -14.25
N ALA A 269 -4.75 -17.26 -13.39
CA ALA A 269 -4.33 -17.61 -12.03
C ALA A 269 -3.11 -18.53 -12.03
N ARG A 270 -3.10 -19.53 -12.93
CA ARG A 270 -1.94 -20.40 -13.12
C ARG A 270 -0.71 -19.63 -13.57
N TRP A 271 -0.85 -18.71 -14.53
CA TRP A 271 0.25 -17.88 -14.99
C TRP A 271 0.83 -17.02 -13.87
N VAL A 272 -0.03 -16.31 -13.12
CA VAL A 272 0.37 -15.43 -12.00
C VAL A 272 1.14 -16.24 -10.96
N ARG A 273 0.60 -17.40 -10.52
CA ARG A 273 1.25 -18.26 -9.54
C ARG A 273 2.58 -18.83 -10.06
N ASP A 274 2.58 -19.46 -11.24
CA ASP A 274 3.74 -20.19 -11.78
C ASP A 274 4.88 -19.24 -12.21
N ARG A 275 4.63 -17.94 -12.32
CA ARG A 275 5.61 -16.88 -12.56
C ARG A 275 5.94 -16.08 -11.32
N GLU A 276 5.37 -16.48 -10.18
CA GLU A 276 5.57 -15.82 -8.90
C GLU A 276 5.36 -14.31 -8.98
N ILE A 277 4.34 -13.87 -9.79
CA ILE A 277 4.00 -12.45 -9.92
C ILE A 277 3.42 -11.99 -8.58
N PRO A 278 4.06 -11.01 -7.89
CA PRO A 278 3.63 -10.59 -6.59
C PRO A 278 2.27 -9.91 -6.63
N LEU A 279 1.42 -10.28 -5.67
CA LEU A 279 0.13 -9.65 -5.38
C LEU A 279 0.31 -8.77 -4.15
N GLU A 280 0.11 -7.47 -4.29
CA GLU A 280 0.23 -6.49 -3.20
C GLU A 280 -1.12 -6.41 -2.45
N LEU A 281 -1.45 -7.45 -1.69
CA LEU A 281 -2.72 -7.54 -0.97
C LEU A 281 -2.76 -6.55 0.20
N SER A 282 -3.89 -5.86 0.34
CA SER A 282 -4.14 -4.87 1.39
C SER A 282 -5.44 -5.23 2.12
N PRO A 283 -5.39 -6.16 3.09
CA PRO A 283 -6.59 -6.81 3.63
C PRO A 283 -7.67 -5.85 4.15
N SER A 284 -7.29 -4.85 4.97
CA SER A 284 -8.25 -3.87 5.49
C SER A 284 -8.87 -3.02 4.38
N SER A 285 -8.07 -2.55 3.41
CA SER A 285 -8.56 -1.77 2.28
C SER A 285 -9.47 -2.60 1.37
N ASN A 286 -9.10 -3.84 1.07
CA ASN A 286 -9.89 -4.73 0.23
C ASN A 286 -11.31 -4.98 0.79
N LEU A 287 -11.45 -5.02 2.11
CA LEU A 287 -12.75 -5.08 2.77
C LEU A 287 -13.52 -3.75 2.62
N GLN A 288 -12.85 -2.61 2.80
CA GLN A 288 -13.46 -1.28 2.74
C GLN A 288 -13.96 -0.92 1.35
N THR A 289 -13.19 -1.25 0.32
CA THR A 289 -13.53 -0.97 -1.10
C THR A 289 -14.51 -1.99 -1.68
N GLY A 290 -14.80 -3.07 -0.93
CA GLY A 290 -15.69 -4.13 -1.40
C GLY A 290 -15.05 -5.08 -2.41
N ALA A 291 -13.73 -5.06 -2.56
CA ALA A 291 -12.98 -5.95 -3.46
C ALA A 291 -13.26 -7.44 -3.16
N THR A 292 -13.56 -7.77 -1.91
CA THR A 292 -13.82 -9.13 -1.44
C THR A 292 -15.31 -9.46 -1.27
N ALA A 293 -16.21 -8.57 -1.68
CA ALA A 293 -17.66 -8.73 -1.45
C ALA A 293 -18.27 -10.03 -2.02
N ALA A 294 -17.62 -10.62 -3.03
CA ALA A 294 -18.04 -11.91 -3.59
C ALA A 294 -17.83 -13.10 -2.63
N TRP A 295 -16.92 -12.98 -1.66
CA TRP A 295 -16.60 -14.02 -0.67
C TRP A 295 -17.23 -13.73 0.70
N GLY A 296 -17.33 -12.44 1.07
CA GLY A 296 -17.94 -11.99 2.33
C GLY A 296 -17.46 -10.60 2.72
N ALA A 297 -17.74 -10.21 3.97
CA ALA A 297 -17.47 -8.87 4.48
C ALA A 297 -16.49 -8.86 5.66
N SER A 298 -16.00 -10.02 6.08
CA SER A 298 -15.06 -10.16 7.19
C SER A 298 -13.69 -10.62 6.69
N LEU A 299 -12.68 -10.52 7.54
CA LEU A 299 -11.32 -10.94 7.17
C LEU A 299 -11.23 -12.46 7.00
N GLU A 300 -12.04 -13.22 7.72
CA GLU A 300 -12.15 -14.68 7.57
C GLU A 300 -12.65 -15.09 6.17
N ASP A 301 -13.41 -14.21 5.51
CA ASP A 301 -13.92 -14.44 4.14
C ASP A 301 -12.92 -13.97 3.07
N HIS A 302 -11.88 -13.21 3.46
CA HIS A 302 -10.90 -12.66 2.53
C HIS A 302 -10.10 -13.79 1.87
N PRO A 303 -9.92 -13.81 0.54
CA PRO A 303 -9.20 -14.88 -0.15
C PRO A 303 -7.69 -14.90 0.11
N PHE A 304 -7.18 -14.15 1.08
CA PHE A 304 -5.75 -14.07 1.41
C PHE A 304 -5.14 -15.43 1.71
N ASP A 305 -5.76 -16.17 2.66
CA ASP A 305 -5.25 -17.50 3.05
C ASP A 305 -5.35 -18.49 1.89
N LEU A 306 -6.46 -18.50 1.15
CA LEU A 306 -6.61 -19.35 -0.04
C LEU A 306 -5.48 -19.11 -1.05
N LEU A 307 -5.17 -17.84 -1.36
CA LEU A 307 -4.10 -17.50 -2.31
C LEU A 307 -2.73 -17.92 -1.76
N TYR A 308 -2.47 -17.67 -0.49
CA TYR A 308 -1.23 -18.07 0.15
C TYR A 308 -1.03 -19.58 0.15
N GLN A 309 -2.03 -20.36 0.58
CA GLN A 309 -1.98 -21.82 0.62
C GLN A 309 -1.85 -22.45 -0.78
N LEU A 310 -2.36 -21.78 -1.81
CA LEU A 310 -2.20 -22.21 -3.20
C LEU A 310 -0.85 -21.83 -3.82
N GLY A 311 0.02 -21.16 -3.07
CA GLY A 311 1.39 -20.84 -3.49
C GLY A 311 1.50 -19.60 -4.38
N PHE A 312 0.56 -18.65 -4.28
CA PHE A 312 0.75 -17.33 -4.88
C PHE A 312 1.79 -16.54 -4.09
N CYS A 313 2.55 -15.69 -4.79
CA CYS A 313 3.46 -14.73 -4.16
C CYS A 313 2.64 -13.56 -3.58
N VAL A 314 2.16 -13.71 -2.35
CA VAL A 314 1.38 -12.69 -1.66
C VAL A 314 2.29 -11.81 -0.80
N THR A 315 2.02 -10.51 -0.76
CA THR A 315 2.62 -9.55 0.17
C THR A 315 1.52 -8.87 0.98
N VAL A 316 1.86 -8.35 2.17
CA VAL A 316 0.92 -7.66 3.06
C VAL A 316 1.22 -6.16 3.02
N ASN A 317 0.20 -5.36 2.80
CA ASN A 317 0.34 -3.92 2.62
C ASN A 317 -0.78 -3.15 3.34
N THR A 318 -0.57 -1.85 3.50
CA THR A 318 -1.48 -0.96 4.21
C THR A 318 -2.41 -0.19 3.28
N ASP A 319 -2.01 0.00 2.04
CA ASP A 319 -2.66 0.85 1.05
C ASP A 319 -2.79 2.31 1.53
N ASN A 320 -3.77 2.63 2.36
CA ASN A 320 -4.03 3.98 2.86
C ASN A 320 -4.19 3.98 4.38
N ARG A 321 -3.09 4.23 5.11
CA ARG A 321 -3.03 4.11 6.58
C ARG A 321 -4.03 5.00 7.33
N LEU A 322 -4.30 6.22 6.83
CA LEU A 322 -5.28 7.12 7.43
C LEU A 322 -6.71 6.60 7.26
N MET A 323 -7.08 6.19 6.02
CA MET A 323 -8.41 5.71 5.66
C MET A 323 -8.73 4.38 6.34
N SER A 324 -7.78 3.48 6.42
CA SER A 324 -7.95 2.17 7.05
C SER A 324 -7.63 2.16 8.55
N ARG A 325 -7.10 3.27 9.09
CA ARG A 325 -6.60 3.39 10.48
C ARG A 325 -5.67 2.24 10.84
N THR A 326 -4.78 1.90 9.94
CA THR A 326 -3.93 0.72 10.01
C THR A 326 -2.44 1.07 10.02
N THR A 327 -1.62 0.09 10.29
CA THR A 327 -0.17 0.04 10.08
C THR A 327 0.18 -1.36 9.60
N LEU A 328 1.38 -1.57 9.07
CA LEU A 328 1.78 -2.89 8.59
C LEU A 328 1.80 -3.94 9.74
N THR A 329 2.23 -3.52 10.94
CA THR A 329 2.10 -4.35 12.16
C THR A 329 0.64 -4.74 12.42
N ARG A 330 -0.31 -3.85 12.21
CA ARG A 330 -1.73 -4.13 12.43
C ARG A 330 -2.28 -5.08 11.37
N GLU A 331 -1.96 -4.89 10.10
CA GLU A 331 -2.37 -5.81 9.03
C GLU A 331 -1.87 -7.24 9.34
N LEU A 332 -0.58 -7.37 9.66
CA LEU A 332 0.01 -8.66 10.04
C LEU A 332 -0.66 -9.26 11.29
N SER A 333 -0.94 -8.43 12.32
CA SER A 333 -1.61 -8.91 13.54
C SER A 333 -3.01 -9.46 13.25
N GLN A 334 -3.78 -8.79 12.41
CA GLN A 334 -5.11 -9.24 12.02
C GLN A 334 -5.06 -10.57 11.28
N LEU A 335 -4.09 -10.76 10.37
CA LEU A 335 -3.88 -12.01 9.66
C LEU A 335 -3.47 -13.15 10.60
N VAL A 336 -2.57 -12.90 11.56
CA VAL A 336 -2.19 -13.87 12.61
C VAL A 336 -3.41 -14.27 13.45
N GLU A 337 -4.22 -13.30 13.87
CA GLU A 337 -5.39 -13.56 14.70
C GLU A 337 -6.50 -14.31 13.94
N THR A 338 -6.61 -14.09 12.63
CA THR A 338 -7.70 -14.66 11.80
C THR A 338 -7.35 -16.03 11.24
N PHE A 339 -6.12 -16.21 10.74
CA PHE A 339 -5.71 -17.42 10.04
C PHE A 339 -4.71 -18.28 10.83
N GLU A 340 -4.45 -17.90 12.10
CA GLU A 340 -3.53 -18.62 13.00
C GLU A 340 -2.09 -18.72 12.44
N TYR A 341 -1.65 -17.74 11.63
CA TYR A 341 -0.30 -17.71 11.08
C TYR A 341 0.76 -17.62 12.17
N ASP A 342 1.87 -18.27 11.92
CA ASP A 342 3.02 -18.27 12.82
C ASP A 342 4.16 -17.34 12.33
N LEU A 343 5.34 -17.48 12.93
CA LEU A 343 6.49 -16.65 12.61
C LEU A 343 7.04 -16.94 11.21
N ASP A 344 6.99 -18.20 10.78
CA ASP A 344 7.51 -18.63 9.48
C ASP A 344 6.63 -18.07 8.35
N ASP A 345 5.29 -17.98 8.55
CA ASP A 345 4.37 -17.35 7.61
C ASP A 345 4.66 -15.85 7.47
N LEU A 346 4.87 -15.16 8.60
CA LEU A 346 5.21 -13.74 8.58
C LEU A 346 6.56 -13.49 7.90
N GLU A 347 7.57 -14.33 8.15
CA GLU A 347 8.85 -14.27 7.46
C GLU A 347 8.65 -14.42 5.95
N GLN A 348 7.85 -15.41 5.51
CA GLN A 348 7.58 -15.64 4.10
C GLN A 348 6.92 -14.42 3.42
N PHE A 349 5.96 -13.76 4.09
CA PHE A 349 5.36 -12.53 3.53
C PHE A 349 6.39 -11.42 3.35
N GLN A 350 7.32 -11.26 4.30
CA GLN A 350 8.37 -10.25 4.20
C GLN A 350 9.45 -10.61 3.17
N LEU A 351 9.81 -11.89 3.04
CA LEU A 351 10.71 -12.37 1.99
C LEU A 351 10.11 -12.18 0.59
N ASN A 352 8.81 -12.46 0.42
CA ASN A 352 8.09 -12.16 -0.81
C ASN A 352 8.16 -10.67 -1.15
N ALA A 353 7.91 -9.81 -0.16
CA ALA A 353 7.96 -8.37 -0.33
C ALA A 353 9.38 -7.88 -0.67
N ALA A 354 10.41 -8.36 0.03
CA ALA A 354 11.81 -7.99 -0.23
C ALA A 354 12.24 -8.40 -1.65
N ALA A 355 11.92 -9.62 -2.07
CA ALA A 355 12.22 -10.11 -3.41
C ALA A 355 11.49 -9.35 -4.52
N ALA A 356 10.30 -8.80 -4.21
CA ALA A 356 9.46 -8.08 -5.14
C ALA A 356 9.80 -6.59 -5.28
N THR A 357 10.69 -6.02 -4.46
CA THR A 357 11.11 -4.61 -4.54
C THR A 357 11.67 -4.26 -5.92
N PHE A 358 11.57 -2.99 -6.31
CA PHE A 358 12.20 -2.48 -7.53
C PHE A 358 13.67 -2.07 -7.34
N LEU A 359 14.27 -2.46 -6.22
CA LEU A 359 15.70 -2.27 -5.96
C LEU A 359 16.58 -3.09 -6.92
N PRO A 360 17.83 -2.66 -7.17
CA PRO A 360 18.88 -3.49 -7.77
C PRO A 360 19.04 -4.83 -7.03
N VAL A 361 19.52 -5.86 -7.75
CA VAL A 361 19.60 -7.22 -7.19
C VAL A 361 20.46 -7.28 -5.92
N GLU A 362 21.57 -6.55 -5.88
CA GLU A 362 22.47 -6.51 -4.74
C GLU A 362 21.78 -5.99 -3.47
N LEU A 363 20.99 -4.90 -3.59
CA LEU A 363 20.25 -4.32 -2.47
C LEU A 363 19.05 -5.20 -2.05
N ARG A 364 18.45 -5.92 -3.00
CA ARG A 364 17.40 -6.91 -2.67
C ARG A 364 17.94 -8.09 -1.87
N GLU A 365 19.13 -8.59 -2.24
CA GLU A 365 19.82 -9.66 -1.51
C GLU A 365 20.14 -9.20 -0.08
N GLU A 366 20.70 -7.99 0.09
CA GLU A 366 20.93 -7.40 1.42
C GLU A 366 19.64 -7.28 2.24
N LEU A 367 18.55 -6.86 1.62
CA LEU A 367 17.25 -6.74 2.29
C LEU A 367 16.70 -8.12 2.72
N ILE A 368 16.84 -9.14 1.88
CA ILE A 368 16.46 -10.52 2.19
C ILE A 368 17.29 -11.05 3.39
N ASP A 369 18.60 -10.77 3.41
CA ASP A 369 19.46 -11.15 4.53
C ASP A 369 19.02 -10.47 5.84
N LEU A 370 18.72 -9.18 5.81
CA LEU A 370 18.23 -8.44 6.97
C LEU A 370 16.89 -8.99 7.51
N ILE A 371 15.96 -9.36 6.63
CA ILE A 371 14.70 -10.01 7.01
C ILE A 371 15.01 -11.36 7.68
N THR A 372 15.78 -12.21 7.02
CA THR A 372 16.13 -13.55 7.53
C THR A 372 16.83 -13.48 8.90
N GLU A 373 17.79 -12.55 9.07
CA GLU A 373 18.47 -12.35 10.36
C GLU A 373 17.51 -11.85 11.46
N GLY A 374 16.58 -10.96 11.09
CA GLY A 374 15.62 -10.39 12.02
C GLY A 374 14.58 -11.39 12.54
N PHE A 375 14.18 -12.36 11.71
CA PHE A 375 13.23 -13.42 12.09
C PHE A 375 13.90 -14.58 12.84
N ASN A 376 15.20 -14.79 12.69
CA ASN A 376 15.97 -15.84 13.37
C ASN A 376 16.54 -15.43 14.75
N ARG A 377 16.08 -14.35 15.36
CA ARG A 377 16.58 -13.83 16.67
C ARG A 377 15.85 -14.42 17.86
#